data_daf3bab8c12f59aabdba4b6bfdd138d2
#
_entry.id   daf3bab8c12f59aabdba4b6bfdd138d2
#
_cell.length_a   1.000
_cell.length_b   1.000
_cell.length_c   1.000
_cell.angle_alpha   90.00
_cell.angle_beta   90.00
_cell.angle_gamma   90.00
#
_symmetry.space_group_name_H-M   'P 1'
#
loop_
_entity.id
_entity.type
_entity.pdbx_description
1 polymer ?
#
loop_
_entity_poly.entity_id
_entity_poly.type
_entity_poly.pdbx_seq_one_letter_code
_entity_poly.pdbx_strand_id
1 'polypeptide(L)'
;TFGSGRLHTAQSLKPRAHSPLLVQSAQEMASTRTYVIRFAGHAGLAALFIVVALLGVLSGVMFAYAGDLPLISELDRYAPSAITRVYASNGETLGEFAIERRLVIPYDDISPHLRQAIISAEDKDFDNHFGLSVSAMLIRLGNDIVRRRMVAGASTLTMQLARGLFAEEIGFTLGDKSPERKIKEILVAIQIEKR
;
A
#
# COMPACT_ATOMS: atom_id res chain seq x y z
N THR A 1 62.51 73.08 -39.32
CA THR A 1 61.19 73.11 -39.97
C THR A 1 60.35 72.01 -39.48
N PHE A 2 59.24 72.40 -38.92
CA PHE A 2 58.32 71.61 -38.13
C PHE A 2 57.49 70.57 -38.97
N GLY A 3 57.41 69.30 -38.52
CA GLY A 3 56.54 68.27 -39.02
C GLY A 3 55.29 68.16 -38.17
N SER A 4 54.15 68.39 -38.85
CA SER A 4 52.80 68.34 -38.29
C SER A 4 52.39 66.89 -37.96
N GLY A 5 52.22 66.63 -36.68
CA GLY A 5 51.63 65.36 -36.22
C GLY A 5 50.09 65.36 -36.39
N ARG A 6 49.59 64.38 -37.14
CA ARG A 6 48.13 64.12 -37.25
C ARG A 6 47.61 63.38 -36.02
N LEU A 7 46.69 64.02 -35.34
CA LEU A 7 45.88 63.44 -34.25
C LEU A 7 44.91 62.42 -34.89
N HIS A 8 45.09 61.14 -34.56
CA HIS A 8 44.10 60.10 -34.88
C HIS A 8 42.89 60.27 -33.94
N THR A 9 41.78 60.66 -34.55
CA THR A 9 40.49 60.76 -33.92
C THR A 9 40.04 59.35 -33.53
N ALA A 10 39.92 59.07 -32.25
CA ALA A 10 39.32 57.86 -31.74
C ALA A 10 37.82 57.84 -32.16
N GLN A 11 37.49 56.92 -33.04
CA GLN A 11 36.10 56.66 -33.40
C GLN A 11 35.41 56.00 -32.18
N SER A 12 34.51 56.75 -31.56
CA SER A 12 33.58 56.28 -30.54
C SER A 12 32.72 55.17 -31.15
N LEU A 13 32.96 53.94 -30.74
CA LEU A 13 32.09 52.81 -31.01
C LEU A 13 30.73 53.07 -30.32
N LYS A 14 29.74 53.50 -31.06
CA LYS A 14 28.34 53.53 -30.62
C LYS A 14 27.92 52.14 -30.23
N PRO A 15 27.31 51.95 -29.03
CA PRO A 15 26.77 50.64 -28.63
C PRO A 15 25.74 50.20 -29.68
N ARG A 16 25.92 48.99 -30.15
CA ARG A 16 25.02 48.34 -31.12
C ARG A 16 23.63 48.27 -30.47
N ALA A 17 22.68 49.03 -31.02
CA ALA A 17 21.29 49.00 -30.55
C ALA A 17 20.77 47.56 -30.73
N HIS A 18 20.51 46.89 -29.61
CA HIS A 18 19.83 45.58 -29.66
C HIS A 18 18.49 45.77 -30.34
N SER A 19 18.21 44.97 -31.37
CA SER A 19 16.96 45.07 -32.12
C SER A 19 15.78 44.90 -31.17
N PRO A 20 14.77 45.79 -31.19
CA PRO A 20 13.65 45.75 -30.26
C PRO A 20 12.93 44.36 -30.23
N LEU A 21 12.98 43.61 -31.30
CA LEU A 21 12.44 42.26 -31.43
C LEU A 21 13.17 41.26 -30.52
N LEU A 22 14.49 41.36 -30.36
CA LEU A 22 15.25 40.45 -29.45
C LEU A 22 15.00 40.77 -27.98
N VAL A 23 14.77 42.04 -27.64
CA VAL A 23 14.42 42.42 -26.27
C VAL A 23 13.01 41.94 -25.90
N GLN A 24 12.08 42.06 -26.82
CA GLN A 24 10.70 41.61 -26.63
C GLN A 24 10.59 40.08 -26.50
N SER A 25 11.29 39.32 -27.35
CA SER A 25 11.30 37.86 -27.24
C SER A 25 11.96 37.36 -25.92
N ALA A 26 13.01 38.06 -25.47
CA ALA A 26 13.63 37.74 -24.18
C ALA A 26 12.71 38.03 -22.99
N GLN A 27 11.93 39.10 -23.04
CA GLN A 27 10.93 39.43 -22.00
C GLN A 27 9.76 38.43 -21.99
N GLU A 28 9.28 38.02 -23.14
CA GLU A 28 8.22 37.00 -23.27
C GLU A 28 8.69 35.64 -22.72
N MET A 29 9.91 35.20 -23.05
CA MET A 29 10.49 33.97 -22.49
C MET A 29 10.70 34.06 -20.97
N ALA A 30 11.14 35.21 -20.45
CA ALA A 30 11.33 35.39 -19.02
C ALA A 30 9.99 35.38 -18.26
N SER A 31 8.95 35.98 -18.80
CA SER A 31 7.60 35.95 -18.20
C SER A 31 7.01 34.55 -18.18
N THR A 32 7.09 33.84 -19.31
CA THR A 32 6.61 32.43 -19.41
C THR A 32 7.33 31.53 -18.42
N ARG A 33 8.65 31.65 -18.31
CA ARG A 33 9.45 30.88 -17.34
C ARG A 33 8.99 31.16 -15.91
N THR A 34 8.72 32.40 -15.56
CA THR A 34 8.25 32.77 -14.22
C THR A 34 6.86 32.20 -13.94
N TYR A 35 5.96 32.22 -14.91
CA TYR A 35 4.64 31.57 -14.78
C TYR A 35 4.74 30.07 -14.60
N VAL A 36 5.57 29.38 -15.38
CA VAL A 36 5.78 27.94 -15.26
C VAL A 36 6.33 27.57 -13.88
N ILE A 37 7.33 28.32 -13.38
CA ILE A 37 7.92 28.06 -12.06
C ILE A 37 6.88 28.27 -10.94
N ARG A 38 6.11 29.36 -11.01
CA ARG A 38 5.05 29.62 -10.03
C ARG A 38 3.96 28.57 -10.06
N PHE A 39 3.51 28.18 -11.26
CA PHE A 39 2.52 27.12 -11.42
C PHE A 39 3.02 25.79 -10.87
N ALA A 40 4.26 25.39 -11.21
CA ALA A 40 4.88 24.17 -10.68
C ALA A 40 5.00 24.22 -9.13
N GLY A 41 5.33 25.39 -8.57
CA GLY A 41 5.37 25.56 -7.11
C GLY A 41 4.00 25.37 -6.45
N HIS A 42 2.94 25.99 -7.01
CA HIS A 42 1.58 25.81 -6.47
C HIS A 42 1.07 24.38 -6.67
N ALA A 43 1.36 23.77 -7.80
CA ALA A 43 1.00 22.35 -8.05
C ALA A 43 1.72 21.42 -7.06
N GLY A 44 3.01 21.66 -6.81
CA GLY A 44 3.77 20.92 -5.80
C GLY A 44 3.21 21.08 -4.39
N LEU A 45 2.86 22.30 -3.99
CA LEU A 45 2.25 22.59 -2.69
C LEU A 45 0.87 21.93 -2.56
N ALA A 46 0.06 21.99 -3.59
CA ALA A 46 -1.24 21.33 -3.62
C ALA A 46 -1.11 19.79 -3.50
N ALA A 47 -0.15 19.21 -4.24
CA ALA A 47 0.14 17.78 -4.14
C ALA A 47 0.60 17.39 -2.72
N LEU A 48 1.49 18.19 -2.11
CA LEU A 48 1.92 17.97 -0.72
C LEU A 48 0.74 18.05 0.25
N PHE A 49 -0.12 19.05 0.10
CA PHE A 49 -1.32 19.19 0.93
C PHE A 49 -2.24 17.97 0.81
N ILE A 50 -2.48 17.48 -0.41
CA ILE A 50 -3.29 16.27 -0.64
C ILE A 50 -2.66 15.05 0.05
N VAL A 51 -1.34 14.87 -0.08
CA VAL A 51 -0.63 13.76 0.59
C VAL A 51 -0.77 13.85 2.11
N VAL A 52 -0.56 15.02 2.70
CA VAL A 52 -0.70 15.23 4.15
C VAL A 52 -2.14 14.98 4.61
N ALA A 53 -3.12 15.47 3.85
CA ALA A 53 -4.54 15.23 4.16
C ALA A 53 -4.89 13.73 4.10
N LEU A 54 -4.43 13.02 3.08
CA LEU A 54 -4.63 11.57 2.95
C LEU A 54 -3.98 10.79 4.09
N LEU A 55 -2.74 11.15 4.46
CA LEU A 55 -2.06 10.55 5.61
C LEU A 55 -2.80 10.83 6.93
N GLY A 56 -3.32 12.05 7.10
CA GLY A 56 -4.12 12.41 8.26
C GLY A 56 -5.41 11.60 8.36
N VAL A 57 -6.14 11.45 7.25
CA VAL A 57 -7.34 10.62 7.18
C VAL A 57 -7.01 9.16 7.48
N LEU A 58 -5.96 8.62 6.85
CA LEU A 58 -5.53 7.24 7.08
C LEU A 58 -5.17 6.98 8.55
N SER A 59 -4.38 7.89 9.15
CA SER A 59 -4.00 7.79 10.56
C SER A 59 -5.21 7.91 11.49
N GLY A 60 -6.15 8.81 11.19
CA GLY A 60 -7.39 8.97 11.94
C GLY A 60 -8.26 7.71 11.89
N VAL A 61 -8.41 7.11 10.72
CA VAL A 61 -9.13 5.84 10.53
C VAL A 61 -8.44 4.72 11.33
N MET A 62 -7.11 4.59 11.20
CA MET A 62 -6.36 3.58 11.96
C MET A 62 -6.54 3.75 13.47
N PHE A 63 -6.48 4.99 13.96
CA PHE A 63 -6.68 5.28 15.38
C PHE A 63 -8.10 4.98 15.86
N ALA A 64 -9.11 5.31 15.05
CA ALA A 64 -10.52 5.06 15.38
C ALA A 64 -10.82 3.57 15.56
N TYR A 65 -10.21 2.72 14.75
CA TYR A 65 -10.43 1.26 14.82
C TYR A 65 -9.43 0.52 15.71
N ALA A 66 -8.35 1.16 16.17
CA ALA A 66 -7.34 0.50 16.99
C ALA A 66 -7.86 0.01 18.36
N GLY A 67 -8.90 0.67 18.90
CA GLY A 67 -9.52 0.30 20.16
C GLY A 67 -10.43 -0.93 20.08
N ASP A 68 -10.96 -1.25 18.91
CA ASP A 68 -11.93 -2.32 18.69
C ASP A 68 -11.29 -3.59 18.13
N LEU A 69 -9.95 -3.67 18.12
CA LEU A 69 -9.24 -4.82 17.59
C LEU A 69 -9.14 -5.95 18.62
N PRO A 70 -9.25 -7.22 18.18
CA PRO A 70 -9.10 -8.36 19.05
C PRO A 70 -7.69 -8.45 19.67
N LEU A 71 -7.61 -9.07 20.83
CA LEU A 71 -6.33 -9.33 21.49
C LEU A 71 -5.62 -10.49 20.78
N ILE A 72 -4.49 -10.19 20.14
CA ILE A 72 -3.69 -11.21 19.43
C ILE A 72 -3.19 -12.33 20.37
N SER A 73 -3.17 -12.10 21.68
CA SER A 73 -2.88 -13.16 22.66
C SER A 73 -3.86 -14.34 22.62
N GLU A 74 -5.02 -14.18 22.01
CA GLU A 74 -5.98 -15.28 21.79
C GLU A 74 -5.47 -16.30 20.76
N LEU A 75 -4.56 -15.91 19.87
CA LEU A 75 -3.88 -16.86 18.97
C LEU A 75 -3.19 -18.00 19.71
N ASP A 76 -2.59 -17.73 20.89
CA ASP A 76 -1.91 -18.75 21.68
C ASP A 76 -2.88 -19.76 22.30
N ARG A 77 -4.14 -19.38 22.42
CA ARG A 77 -5.21 -20.20 22.98
C ARG A 77 -6.07 -20.85 21.91
N TYR A 78 -5.81 -20.51 20.65
CA TYR A 78 -6.59 -21.09 19.56
C TYR A 78 -6.38 -22.59 19.47
N ALA A 79 -7.41 -23.34 19.81
CA ALA A 79 -7.49 -24.78 19.61
C ALA A 79 -8.53 -25.06 18.53
N PRO A 80 -8.12 -25.58 17.36
CA PRO A 80 -9.09 -25.96 16.35
C PRO A 80 -10.02 -27.06 16.88
N SER A 81 -11.29 -27.01 16.47
CA SER A 81 -12.27 -28.04 16.83
C SER A 81 -11.75 -29.43 16.49
N ALA A 82 -11.51 -30.23 17.51
CA ALA A 82 -11.01 -31.59 17.37
C ALA A 82 -12.17 -32.60 17.36
N ILE A 83 -11.89 -33.80 16.85
CA ILE A 83 -12.81 -34.91 16.89
C ILE A 83 -12.87 -35.44 18.33
N THR A 84 -14.04 -35.49 18.94
CA THR A 84 -14.25 -36.19 20.21
C THR A 84 -14.49 -37.64 19.93
N ARG A 85 -13.61 -38.53 20.39
CA ARG A 85 -13.72 -39.97 20.25
C ARG A 85 -14.14 -40.60 21.56
N VAL A 86 -15.10 -41.50 21.49
CA VAL A 86 -15.53 -42.34 22.60
C VAL A 86 -14.99 -43.74 22.38
N TYR A 87 -14.27 -44.26 23.36
CA TYR A 87 -13.67 -45.57 23.29
C TYR A 87 -14.37 -46.55 24.25
N ALA A 88 -14.43 -47.80 23.84
CA ALA A 88 -14.80 -48.92 24.69
C ALA A 88 -13.67 -49.24 25.70
N SER A 89 -13.95 -50.08 26.68
CA SER A 89 -12.94 -50.53 27.68
C SER A 89 -11.79 -51.33 27.02
N ASN A 90 -11.99 -51.88 25.85
CA ASN A 90 -11.00 -52.63 25.08
C ASN A 90 -10.18 -51.71 24.13
N GLY A 91 -10.43 -50.38 24.13
CA GLY A 91 -9.74 -49.41 23.30
C GLY A 91 -10.35 -49.24 21.87
N GLU A 92 -11.40 -49.96 21.54
CA GLU A 92 -12.09 -49.76 20.27
C GLU A 92 -12.89 -48.46 20.26
N THR A 93 -12.89 -47.75 19.12
CA THR A 93 -13.69 -46.53 18.95
C THR A 93 -15.16 -46.89 18.83
N LEU A 94 -15.97 -46.48 19.82
CA LEU A 94 -17.42 -46.67 19.82
C LEU A 94 -18.14 -45.63 18.96
N GLY A 95 -17.56 -44.41 18.89
CA GLY A 95 -18.15 -43.33 18.11
C GLY A 95 -17.27 -42.08 18.05
N GLU A 96 -17.55 -41.26 17.08
CA GLU A 96 -16.88 -39.99 16.88
C GLU A 96 -17.93 -38.86 16.80
N PHE A 97 -17.69 -37.79 17.53
CA PHE A 97 -18.50 -36.57 17.51
C PHE A 97 -17.64 -35.44 16.97
N ALA A 98 -18.00 -34.86 15.86
CA ALA A 98 -17.32 -33.73 15.28
C ALA A 98 -18.27 -32.89 14.43
N ILE A 99 -18.21 -31.60 14.50
CA ILE A 99 -18.86 -30.70 13.54
C ILE A 99 -18.11 -30.79 12.20
N GLU A 100 -16.78 -30.81 12.28
CA GLU A 100 -15.87 -31.02 11.15
C GLU A 100 -14.80 -32.05 11.55
N ARG A 101 -14.53 -32.97 10.67
CA ARG A 101 -13.47 -33.97 10.89
C ARG A 101 -12.13 -33.38 10.49
N ARG A 102 -11.46 -32.73 11.44
CA ARG A 102 -10.13 -32.15 11.24
C ARG A 102 -9.08 -33.02 11.92
N LEU A 103 -8.01 -33.28 11.18
CA LEU A 103 -6.76 -33.81 11.73
C LEU A 103 -5.76 -32.68 11.76
N VAL A 104 -5.38 -32.22 12.94
CA VAL A 104 -4.35 -31.19 13.11
C VAL A 104 -3.01 -31.89 12.99
N ILE A 105 -2.20 -31.44 12.03
CA ILE A 105 -0.83 -31.91 11.81
C ILE A 105 0.15 -30.78 12.09
N PRO A 106 1.34 -31.06 12.64
CA PRO A 106 2.40 -30.07 12.81
C PRO A 106 2.82 -29.46 11.49
N TYR A 107 3.26 -28.20 11.53
CA TYR A 107 3.71 -27.48 10.33
C TYR A 107 4.80 -28.22 9.56
N ASP A 108 5.74 -28.87 10.28
CA ASP A 108 6.86 -29.59 9.68
C ASP A 108 6.42 -30.86 8.96
N ASP A 109 5.28 -31.43 9.32
CA ASP A 109 4.70 -32.61 8.63
C ASP A 109 3.98 -32.21 7.33
N ILE A 110 3.77 -30.94 7.07
CA ILE A 110 3.22 -30.44 5.81
C ILE A 110 4.34 -30.46 4.75
N SER A 111 4.06 -31.17 3.65
CA SER A 111 5.00 -31.21 2.51
C SER A 111 5.47 -29.82 2.10
N PRO A 112 6.79 -29.60 1.92
CA PRO A 112 7.31 -28.31 1.43
C PRO A 112 6.69 -27.89 0.10
N HIS A 113 6.40 -28.83 -0.79
CA HIS A 113 5.74 -28.55 -2.07
C HIS A 113 4.32 -28.03 -1.88
N LEU A 114 3.57 -28.56 -0.90
CA LEU A 114 2.22 -28.09 -0.60
C LEU A 114 2.27 -26.67 -0.02
N ARG A 115 3.19 -26.40 0.92
CA ARG A 115 3.39 -25.06 1.47
C ARG A 115 3.70 -24.04 0.36
N GLN A 116 4.66 -24.38 -0.50
CA GLN A 116 5.04 -23.53 -1.63
C GLN A 116 3.89 -23.31 -2.61
N ALA A 117 3.11 -24.33 -2.90
CA ALA A 117 1.95 -24.22 -3.80
C ALA A 117 0.90 -23.25 -3.24
N ILE A 118 0.59 -23.34 -1.94
CA ILE A 118 -0.37 -22.44 -1.28
C ILE A 118 0.15 -20.99 -1.32
N ILE A 119 1.40 -20.76 -0.90
CA ILE A 119 2.03 -19.43 -0.92
C ILE A 119 2.01 -18.86 -2.34
N SER A 120 2.42 -19.65 -3.34
CA SER A 120 2.47 -19.18 -4.74
C SER A 120 1.09 -18.85 -5.32
N ALA A 121 0.05 -19.57 -4.89
CA ALA A 121 -1.31 -19.37 -5.37
C ALA A 121 -2.02 -18.19 -4.70
N GLU A 122 -1.86 -18.07 -3.38
CA GLU A 122 -2.61 -17.10 -2.57
C GLU A 122 -1.86 -15.81 -2.30
N ASP A 123 -0.53 -15.88 -2.08
CA ASP A 123 0.28 -14.76 -1.65
C ASP A 123 1.75 -14.96 -2.00
N LYS A 124 2.09 -14.84 -3.27
CA LYS A 124 3.43 -15.12 -3.79
C LYS A 124 4.57 -14.29 -3.16
N ASP A 125 4.24 -13.16 -2.58
CA ASP A 125 5.19 -12.25 -1.93
C ASP A 125 5.12 -12.36 -0.40
N PHE A 126 4.57 -13.46 0.15
CA PHE A 126 4.30 -13.66 1.57
C PHE A 126 5.50 -13.35 2.48
N ASP A 127 6.69 -13.78 2.11
CA ASP A 127 7.93 -13.58 2.88
C ASP A 127 8.48 -12.14 2.80
N ASN A 128 7.88 -11.26 1.97
CA ASN A 128 8.41 -9.93 1.67
C ASN A 128 7.52 -8.77 2.17
N HIS A 129 6.45 -9.06 2.89
CA HIS A 129 5.56 -8.04 3.42
C HIS A 129 5.20 -8.29 4.90
N PHE A 130 4.65 -7.28 5.55
CA PHE A 130 4.29 -7.24 6.96
C PHE A 130 2.79 -7.51 7.19
N GLY A 131 2.22 -8.53 6.57
CA GLY A 131 0.79 -8.85 6.62
C GLY A 131 -0.05 -8.11 5.58
N LEU A 132 0.53 -7.14 4.89
CA LEU A 132 -0.10 -6.35 3.83
C LEU A 132 0.85 -6.16 2.67
N SER A 133 0.51 -6.68 1.50
CA SER A 133 1.24 -6.43 0.26
C SER A 133 0.74 -5.13 -0.40
N VAL A 134 1.39 -4.01 -0.06
CA VAL A 134 1.04 -2.69 -0.63
C VAL A 134 1.23 -2.67 -2.14
N SER A 135 2.29 -3.30 -2.65
CA SER A 135 2.56 -3.42 -4.09
C SER A 135 1.44 -4.15 -4.82
N ALA A 136 1.01 -5.30 -4.30
CA ALA A 136 -0.09 -6.07 -4.88
C ALA A 136 -1.41 -5.28 -4.84
N MET A 137 -1.69 -4.56 -3.76
CA MET A 137 -2.87 -3.70 -3.65
C MET A 137 -2.86 -2.56 -4.67
N LEU A 138 -1.73 -1.87 -4.86
CA LEU A 138 -1.61 -0.78 -5.83
C LEU A 138 -1.75 -1.28 -7.27
N ILE A 139 -1.11 -2.40 -7.61
CA ILE A 139 -1.23 -3.02 -8.93
C ILE A 139 -2.68 -3.42 -9.19
N ARG A 140 -3.34 -3.98 -8.19
CA ARG A 140 -4.75 -4.38 -8.29
C ARG A 140 -5.65 -3.18 -8.48
N LEU A 141 -5.50 -2.14 -7.65
CA LEU A 141 -6.27 -0.90 -7.76
C LEU A 141 -6.12 -0.27 -9.16
N GLY A 142 -4.90 -0.23 -9.69
CA GLY A 142 -4.64 0.25 -11.04
C GLY A 142 -5.37 -0.59 -12.11
N ASN A 143 -5.33 -1.91 -11.99
CA ASN A 143 -6.03 -2.82 -12.89
C ASN A 143 -7.56 -2.68 -12.80
N ASP A 144 -8.10 -2.51 -11.60
CA ASP A 144 -9.54 -2.34 -11.37
C ASP A 144 -10.05 -1.03 -12.01
N ILE A 145 -9.27 0.05 -11.86
CA ILE A 145 -9.57 1.34 -12.51
C ILE A 145 -9.56 1.19 -14.03
N VAL A 146 -8.51 0.58 -14.59
CA VAL A 146 -8.38 0.40 -16.05
C VAL A 146 -9.48 -0.51 -16.60
N ARG A 147 -9.80 -1.59 -15.90
CA ARG A 147 -10.78 -2.57 -16.36
C ARG A 147 -12.22 -2.23 -15.96
N ARG A 148 -12.43 -1.17 -15.19
CA ARG A 148 -13.73 -0.75 -14.62
C ARG A 148 -14.46 -1.91 -13.92
N ARG A 149 -13.72 -2.82 -13.28
CA ARG A 149 -14.25 -4.00 -12.60
C ARG A 149 -13.51 -4.17 -11.30
N MET A 150 -14.23 -4.31 -10.20
CA MET A 150 -13.65 -4.73 -8.92
C MET A 150 -13.38 -6.25 -8.99
N VAL A 151 -12.12 -6.62 -9.09
CA VAL A 151 -11.69 -8.03 -9.12
C VAL A 151 -11.22 -8.41 -7.72
N ALA A 152 -11.81 -9.43 -7.13
CA ALA A 152 -11.39 -9.98 -5.84
C ALA A 152 -9.96 -10.56 -5.92
N GLY A 153 -9.21 -10.57 -4.79
CA GLY A 153 -7.95 -11.29 -4.67
C GLY A 153 -6.71 -10.44 -4.39
N ALA A 154 -6.82 -9.38 -3.59
CA ALA A 154 -5.66 -8.64 -3.04
C ALA A 154 -5.47 -8.90 -1.53
N SER A 155 -6.08 -9.94 -0.98
CA SER A 155 -5.91 -10.30 0.43
C SER A 155 -4.70 -11.22 0.58
N THR A 156 -3.83 -10.91 1.52
CA THR A 156 -2.68 -11.75 1.89
C THR A 156 -3.14 -12.98 2.68
N LEU A 157 -2.28 -13.97 2.85
CA LEU A 157 -2.54 -15.14 3.70
C LEU A 157 -2.82 -14.71 5.15
N THR A 158 -2.08 -13.73 5.67
CA THR A 158 -2.27 -13.20 7.02
C THR A 158 -3.62 -12.51 7.18
N MET A 159 -4.11 -11.79 6.15
CA MET A 159 -5.45 -11.22 6.15
C MET A 159 -6.54 -12.30 6.11
N GLN A 160 -6.31 -13.40 5.39
CA GLN A 160 -7.22 -14.55 5.37
C GLN A 160 -7.24 -15.25 6.74
N LEU A 161 -6.06 -15.40 7.37
CA LEU A 161 -5.94 -15.92 8.73
C LEU A 161 -6.68 -15.05 9.75
N ALA A 162 -6.46 -13.72 9.71
CA ALA A 162 -7.17 -12.77 10.55
C ALA A 162 -8.69 -12.92 10.44
N ARG A 163 -9.20 -13.01 9.22
CA ARG A 163 -10.62 -13.22 8.94
C ARG A 163 -11.15 -14.55 9.45
N GLY A 164 -10.35 -15.62 9.38
CA GLY A 164 -10.77 -16.93 9.84
C GLY A 164 -10.78 -17.08 11.36
N LEU A 165 -9.85 -16.42 12.04
CA LEU A 165 -9.70 -16.52 13.49
C LEU A 165 -10.56 -15.52 14.27
N PHE A 166 -10.70 -14.32 13.73
CA PHE A 166 -11.36 -13.18 14.38
C PHE A 166 -12.59 -12.70 13.60
N ALA A 167 -13.34 -13.67 13.03
CA ALA A 167 -14.50 -13.38 12.19
C ALA A 167 -15.56 -12.53 12.89
N GLU A 168 -15.85 -12.82 14.16
CA GLU A 168 -16.85 -12.11 14.95
C GLU A 168 -16.38 -10.69 15.30
N GLU A 169 -15.15 -10.54 15.75
CA GLU A 169 -14.59 -9.26 16.23
C GLU A 169 -14.40 -8.27 15.06
N ILE A 170 -14.00 -8.76 13.90
CA ILE A 170 -13.90 -7.92 12.70
C ILE A 170 -15.26 -7.72 12.00
N GLY A 171 -16.32 -8.36 12.48
CA GLY A 171 -17.67 -8.28 11.91
C GLY A 171 -17.77 -8.96 10.54
N PHE A 172 -17.08 -10.10 10.35
CA PHE A 172 -17.12 -10.82 9.08
C PHE A 172 -18.44 -11.56 8.91
N THR A 173 -19.15 -11.24 7.84
CA THR A 173 -20.31 -11.98 7.36
C THR A 173 -20.06 -12.43 5.93
N LEU A 174 -20.53 -13.62 5.57
CA LEU A 174 -20.34 -14.15 4.24
C LEU A 174 -20.98 -13.22 3.18
N GLY A 175 -20.18 -12.73 2.24
CA GLY A 175 -20.62 -11.79 1.21
C GLY A 175 -20.50 -10.31 1.58
N ASP A 176 -20.16 -9.96 2.82
CA ASP A 176 -19.89 -8.58 3.21
C ASP A 176 -18.60 -8.07 2.57
N LYS A 177 -18.70 -6.93 1.89
CA LYS A 177 -17.59 -6.23 1.23
C LYS A 177 -17.40 -4.82 1.80
N SER A 178 -17.84 -4.59 3.05
CA SER A 178 -17.72 -3.27 3.68
C SER A 178 -16.25 -2.83 3.79
N PRO A 179 -15.95 -1.55 3.54
CA PRO A 179 -14.62 -1.01 3.75
C PRO A 179 -14.17 -1.09 5.21
N GLU A 180 -15.10 -0.93 6.14
CA GLU A 180 -14.84 -1.01 7.59
C GLU A 180 -14.25 -2.37 7.98
N ARG A 181 -14.94 -3.45 7.61
CA ARG A 181 -14.46 -4.81 7.82
C ARG A 181 -13.05 -4.99 7.22
N LYS A 182 -12.82 -4.47 6.01
CA LYS A 182 -11.53 -4.61 5.33
C LYS A 182 -10.41 -3.87 6.06
N ILE A 183 -10.70 -2.73 6.66
CA ILE A 183 -9.75 -1.98 7.48
C ILE A 183 -9.40 -2.79 8.73
N LYS A 184 -10.39 -3.32 9.46
CA LYS A 184 -10.16 -4.16 10.64
C LYS A 184 -9.33 -5.40 10.28
N GLU A 185 -9.65 -6.09 9.19
CA GLU A 185 -8.89 -7.24 8.68
C GLU A 185 -7.41 -6.89 8.43
N ILE A 186 -7.14 -5.74 7.80
CA ILE A 186 -5.78 -5.25 7.56
C ILE A 186 -5.05 -4.97 8.88
N LEU A 187 -5.69 -4.29 9.81
CA LEU A 187 -5.09 -3.93 11.09
C LEU A 187 -4.74 -5.15 11.92
N VAL A 188 -5.63 -6.14 11.98
CA VAL A 188 -5.38 -7.42 12.66
C VAL A 188 -4.24 -8.18 11.97
N ALA A 189 -4.20 -8.24 10.64
CA ALA A 189 -3.12 -8.88 9.90
C ALA A 189 -1.74 -8.25 10.22
N ILE A 190 -1.65 -6.91 10.26
CA ILE A 190 -0.42 -6.21 10.63
C ILE A 190 -0.03 -6.52 12.09
N GLN A 191 -0.98 -6.66 13.00
CA GLN A 191 -0.70 -7.02 14.39
C GLN A 191 -0.18 -8.46 14.52
N ILE A 192 -0.73 -9.41 13.75
CA ILE A 192 -0.26 -10.80 13.71
C ILE A 192 1.21 -10.86 13.29
N GLU A 193 1.57 -10.16 12.23
CA GLU A 193 2.95 -10.17 11.70
C GLU A 193 3.99 -9.45 12.57
N LYS A 194 3.55 -8.59 13.48
CA LYS A 194 4.46 -7.90 14.41
C LYS A 194 4.85 -8.74 15.63
N ARG A 195 4.23 -9.89 15.80
CA ARG A 195 4.45 -10.76 16.92
C ARG A 195 5.61 -11.73 16.68
#